data_5124989e359fa4caae5b2c03f2564e76
#
_entry.id   5124989e359fa4caae5b2c03f2564e76
#
_cell.length_a   1.000
_cell.length_b   1.000
_cell.length_c   1.000
_cell.angle_alpha   90.00
_cell.angle_beta   90.00
_cell.angle_gamma   90.00
#
_symmetry.space_group_name_H-M   'P 1'
#
loop_
_entity.id
_entity.type
_entity.pdbx_description
1 polymer ?
#
loop_
_entity_poly.entity_id
_entity_poly.type
_entity_poly.pdbx_seq_one_letter_code
_entity_poly.pdbx_strand_id
1 'polypeptide(L)'
;NFTDEQISQINELKRDKKIVMSKRQRMGYIMYILLSGWDTYTLSLFSEELNVSKKMIGDDINSISKELKKYGIKINRVAGHGVFITGDEFSIRKAMKTCCTYAIGSKVIEETYDYRMNIEEEELWINNFGKDNFEKSIEVIHAVEEKFDVAYTDYSFRMLAEYLSIQLFRTRMGNVITEDIYI
;
A
#
# COMPACT_ATOMS: atom_id res chain seq x y z
N ASN A 1 14.70 -5.08 0.69
CA ASN A 1 15.29 -4.30 1.79
C ASN A 1 14.48 -3.02 1.91
N PHE A 2 13.97 -2.71 3.11
CA PHE A 2 13.38 -1.42 3.41
C PHE A 2 14.38 -0.33 3.07
N THR A 3 13.94 0.77 2.52
CA THR A 3 14.79 1.96 2.46
C THR A 3 15.03 2.43 3.89
N ASP A 4 16.18 3.05 4.17
CA ASP A 4 16.49 3.57 5.50
C ASP A 4 15.41 4.54 6.00
N GLU A 5 14.72 5.21 5.08
CA GLU A 5 13.60 6.10 5.34
C GLU A 5 12.33 5.36 5.79
N GLN A 6 12.05 4.19 5.22
CA GLN A 6 10.94 3.32 5.62
C GLN A 6 11.22 2.62 6.97
N ILE A 7 12.48 2.24 7.22
CA ILE A 7 12.93 1.73 8.52
C ILE A 7 12.85 2.83 9.58
N SER A 8 13.22 4.07 9.24
CA SER A 8 13.09 5.23 10.13
C SER A 8 11.64 5.51 10.50
N GLN A 9 10.72 5.45 9.52
CA GLN A 9 9.28 5.64 9.76
C GLN A 9 8.68 4.57 10.68
N ILE A 10 9.04 3.30 10.46
CA ILE A 10 8.62 2.20 11.33
C ILE A 10 9.19 2.39 12.75
N ASN A 11 10.40 2.90 12.88
CA ASN A 11 11.04 3.15 14.17
C ASN A 11 10.52 4.41 14.86
N GLU A 12 10.13 5.44 14.15
CA GLU A 12 9.44 6.62 14.71
C GLU A 12 8.04 6.26 15.22
N LEU A 13 7.28 5.46 14.47
CA LEU A 13 6.00 4.89 14.94
C LEU A 13 6.18 4.03 16.22
N LYS A 14 7.36 3.45 16.43
CA LYS A 14 7.69 2.70 17.66
C LYS A 14 8.08 3.60 18.83
N ARG A 15 8.57 4.82 18.58
CA ARG A 15 9.09 5.73 19.64
C ARG A 15 8.03 6.64 20.25
N ASP A 16 7.05 7.08 19.48
CA ASP A 16 6.02 7.98 19.97
C ASP A 16 4.77 7.22 20.41
N LYS A 17 4.59 7.18 21.75
CA LYS A 17 3.37 6.76 22.47
C LYS A 17 2.58 5.62 21.83
N LYS A 18 2.41 4.49 22.57
CA LYS A 18 1.41 3.43 22.36
C LYS A 18 0.16 3.90 21.61
N ILE A 19 0.27 4.12 20.30
CA ILE A 19 -0.90 4.33 19.45
C ILE A 19 -1.54 2.96 19.33
N VAL A 20 -2.64 2.76 20.06
CA VAL A 20 -3.45 1.54 19.91
C VAL A 20 -4.15 1.66 18.56
N MET A 21 -3.59 1.01 17.54
CA MET A 21 -4.21 0.96 16.23
C MET A 21 -5.62 0.36 16.34
N SER A 22 -6.60 1.01 15.73
CA SER A 22 -7.92 0.43 15.53
C SER A 22 -7.81 -0.87 14.72
N LYS A 23 -8.81 -1.74 14.79
CA LYS A 23 -8.85 -2.95 13.97
C LYS A 23 -8.66 -2.62 12.47
N ARG A 24 -9.30 -1.56 12.00
CA ARG A 24 -9.20 -1.12 10.61
C ARG A 24 -7.76 -0.74 10.22
N GLN A 25 -7.11 0.10 11.00
CA GLN A 25 -5.71 0.50 10.78
C GLN A 25 -4.76 -0.70 10.80
N ARG A 26 -4.95 -1.59 11.77
CA ARG A 26 -4.15 -2.82 11.88
C ARG A 26 -4.32 -3.74 10.68
N MET A 27 -5.56 -3.95 10.22
CA MET A 27 -5.83 -4.72 9.00
C MET A 27 -5.19 -4.07 7.76
N GLY A 28 -5.24 -2.75 7.62
CA GLY A 28 -4.59 -2.01 6.54
C GLY A 28 -3.08 -2.22 6.54
N TYR A 29 -2.45 -2.11 7.69
CA TYR A 29 -1.01 -2.37 7.85
C TYR A 29 -0.63 -3.80 7.45
N ILE A 30 -1.35 -4.80 7.97
CA ILE A 30 -1.10 -6.20 7.64
C ILE A 30 -1.30 -6.45 6.13
N MET A 31 -2.37 -5.91 5.53
CA MET A 31 -2.62 -6.01 4.09
C MET A 31 -1.49 -5.39 3.28
N TYR A 32 -1.04 -4.19 3.65
CA TYR A 32 0.05 -3.50 2.98
C TYR A 32 1.33 -4.35 2.99
N ILE A 33 1.72 -4.86 4.14
CA ILE A 33 2.90 -5.73 4.26
C ILE A 33 2.78 -6.98 3.38
N LEU A 34 1.65 -7.68 3.43
CA LEU A 34 1.43 -8.88 2.65
C LEU A 34 1.41 -8.62 1.14
N LEU A 35 0.73 -7.56 0.70
CA LEU A 35 0.62 -7.21 -0.72
C LEU A 35 1.93 -6.63 -1.28
N SER A 36 2.72 -5.95 -0.46
CA SER A 36 4.03 -5.44 -0.89
C SER A 36 5.03 -6.57 -1.19
N GLY A 37 4.79 -7.78 -0.71
CA GLY A 37 5.68 -8.93 -0.95
C GLY A 37 6.98 -8.86 -0.17
N TRP A 38 6.97 -8.14 0.96
CA TRP A 38 8.08 -8.10 1.89
C TRP A 38 8.29 -9.48 2.51
N ASP A 39 9.53 -9.78 2.87
CA ASP A 39 9.94 -11.07 3.41
C ASP A 39 9.00 -11.64 4.49
N THR A 40 9.11 -12.92 4.70
CA THR A 40 8.24 -13.78 5.50
C THR A 40 7.82 -13.18 6.85
N TYR A 41 6.62 -12.65 6.96
CA TYR A 41 6.05 -12.20 8.21
C TYR A 41 5.41 -13.36 8.97
N THR A 42 5.69 -13.46 10.25
CA THR A 42 5.04 -14.44 11.14
C THR A 42 3.94 -13.77 11.98
N LEU A 43 3.01 -14.58 12.52
CA LEU A 43 2.03 -14.07 13.49
C LEU A 43 2.71 -13.44 14.73
N SER A 44 3.90 -13.96 15.09
CA SER A 44 4.68 -13.43 16.21
C SER A 44 5.19 -12.03 15.91
N LEU A 45 5.77 -11.85 14.73
CA LEU A 45 6.32 -10.57 14.30
C LEU A 45 5.23 -9.51 14.23
N PHE A 46 4.10 -9.80 13.59
CA PHE A 46 2.95 -8.88 13.59
C PHE A 46 2.43 -8.58 15.01
N SER A 47 2.40 -9.61 15.89
CA SER A 47 1.97 -9.46 17.29
C SER A 47 2.88 -8.51 18.07
N GLU A 48 4.19 -8.62 17.88
CA GLU A 48 5.20 -7.77 18.49
C GLU A 48 5.14 -6.34 17.96
N GLU A 49 5.14 -6.17 16.64
CA GLU A 49 5.13 -4.86 15.99
C GLU A 49 3.86 -4.05 16.31
N LEU A 50 2.71 -4.72 16.29
CA LEU A 50 1.41 -4.08 16.51
C LEU A 50 0.98 -4.08 17.98
N ASN A 51 1.80 -4.66 18.87
CA ASN A 51 1.55 -4.77 20.30
C ASN A 51 0.16 -5.34 20.64
N VAL A 52 -0.23 -6.42 19.95
CA VAL A 52 -1.49 -7.15 20.16
C VAL A 52 -1.26 -8.65 20.23
N SER A 53 -2.23 -9.42 20.73
CA SER A 53 -2.07 -10.88 20.83
C SER A 53 -2.00 -11.57 19.46
N LYS A 54 -1.28 -12.70 19.37
CA LYS A 54 -1.24 -13.56 18.16
C LYS A 54 -2.65 -14.02 17.74
N LYS A 55 -3.55 -14.21 18.69
CA LYS A 55 -4.95 -14.55 18.42
C LYS A 55 -5.61 -13.41 17.63
N MET A 56 -5.44 -12.16 18.07
CA MET A 56 -6.00 -10.99 17.41
C MET A 56 -5.45 -10.85 15.99
N ILE A 57 -4.13 -11.04 15.79
CA ILE A 57 -3.54 -11.07 14.45
C ILE A 57 -4.15 -12.18 13.59
N GLY A 58 -4.35 -13.37 14.16
CA GLY A 58 -5.01 -14.48 13.47
C GLY A 58 -6.41 -14.13 12.97
N ASP A 59 -7.21 -13.46 13.80
CA ASP A 59 -8.56 -12.99 13.48
C ASP A 59 -8.55 -11.89 12.41
N ASP A 60 -7.59 -10.96 12.49
CA ASP A 60 -7.40 -9.92 11.49
C ASP A 60 -7.00 -10.51 10.12
N ILE A 61 -6.03 -11.44 10.10
CA ILE A 61 -5.65 -12.15 8.86
C ILE A 61 -6.81 -12.95 8.26
N ASN A 62 -7.66 -13.56 9.08
CA ASN A 62 -8.86 -14.24 8.59
C ASN A 62 -9.85 -13.25 7.93
N SER A 63 -9.98 -12.06 8.49
CA SER A 63 -10.79 -10.98 7.90
C SER A 63 -10.19 -10.48 6.58
N ILE A 64 -8.88 -10.25 6.54
CA ILE A 64 -8.12 -9.87 5.34
C ILE A 64 -8.23 -10.95 4.26
N SER A 65 -8.13 -12.22 4.61
CA SER A 65 -8.26 -13.33 3.66
C SER A 65 -9.59 -13.32 2.92
N LYS A 66 -10.68 -12.98 3.61
CA LYS A 66 -11.99 -12.83 2.97
C LYS A 66 -12.03 -11.66 1.99
N GLU A 67 -11.35 -10.56 2.32
CA GLU A 67 -11.27 -9.39 1.46
C GLU A 67 -10.42 -9.67 0.21
N LEU A 68 -9.22 -10.22 0.39
CA LEU A 68 -8.29 -10.52 -0.70
C LEU A 68 -8.81 -11.62 -1.64
N LYS A 69 -9.65 -12.53 -1.14
CA LYS A 69 -10.30 -13.54 -1.98
C LYS A 69 -11.14 -12.95 -3.11
N LYS A 70 -11.71 -11.74 -2.94
CA LYS A 70 -12.46 -11.03 -3.98
C LYS A 70 -11.61 -10.68 -5.20
N TYR A 71 -10.30 -10.60 -5.01
CA TYR A 71 -9.30 -10.35 -6.04
C TYR A 71 -8.61 -11.62 -6.54
N GLY A 72 -9.07 -12.80 -6.12
CA GLY A 72 -8.41 -14.06 -6.46
C GLY A 72 -7.10 -14.32 -5.68
N ILE A 73 -6.78 -13.47 -4.70
CA ILE A 73 -5.56 -13.57 -3.89
C ILE A 73 -5.80 -14.50 -2.69
N LYS A 74 -4.87 -15.41 -2.45
CA LYS A 74 -4.92 -16.38 -1.37
C LYS A 74 -3.82 -16.09 -0.34
N ILE A 75 -4.19 -16.08 0.95
CA ILE A 75 -3.23 -16.04 2.05
C ILE A 75 -2.85 -17.46 2.44
N ASN A 76 -1.56 -17.72 2.49
CA ASN A 76 -0.98 -18.99 2.91
C ASN A 76 -0.30 -18.81 4.28
N ARG A 77 -0.39 -19.86 5.11
CA ARG A 77 0.31 -19.93 6.40
C ARG A 77 1.10 -21.23 6.42
N VAL A 78 2.41 -21.12 6.51
CA VAL A 78 3.29 -22.28 6.50
C VAL A 78 4.18 -22.24 7.74
N ALA A 79 4.20 -23.33 8.50
CA ALA A 79 5.05 -23.45 9.68
C ALA A 79 6.52 -23.24 9.28
N GLY A 80 7.21 -22.37 10.01
CA GLY A 80 8.60 -22.00 9.72
C GLY A 80 8.78 -20.97 8.58
N HIS A 81 7.76 -20.73 7.74
CA HIS A 81 7.80 -19.77 6.63
C HIS A 81 6.88 -18.55 6.85
N GLY A 82 5.99 -18.61 7.86
CA GLY A 82 5.11 -17.49 8.19
C GLY A 82 3.87 -17.37 7.31
N VAL A 83 3.48 -16.11 7.04
CA VAL A 83 2.27 -15.73 6.30
C VAL A 83 2.68 -15.01 5.02
N PHE A 84 2.17 -15.44 3.88
CA PHE A 84 2.43 -14.84 2.59
C PHE A 84 1.21 -14.98 1.67
N ILE A 85 1.19 -14.25 0.58
CA ILE A 85 0.13 -14.30 -0.42
C ILE A 85 0.56 -15.03 -1.68
N THR A 86 -0.44 -15.57 -2.40
CA THR A 86 -0.30 -16.03 -3.78
C THR A 86 -1.45 -15.46 -4.60
N GLY A 87 -1.14 -14.98 -5.79
CA GLY A 87 -2.06 -14.34 -6.73
C GLY A 87 -1.26 -13.78 -7.91
N ASP A 88 -1.93 -13.45 -9.00
CA ASP A 88 -1.31 -12.77 -10.11
C ASP A 88 -1.00 -11.29 -9.77
N GLU A 89 0.01 -10.73 -10.42
CA GLU A 89 0.48 -9.38 -10.11
C GLU A 89 -0.57 -8.30 -10.40
N PHE A 90 -1.41 -8.50 -11.42
CA PHE A 90 -2.47 -7.56 -11.74
C PHE A 90 -3.53 -7.51 -10.62
N SER A 91 -3.93 -8.66 -10.11
CA SER A 91 -4.83 -8.78 -8.97
C SER A 91 -4.24 -8.18 -7.68
N ILE A 92 -2.93 -8.38 -7.45
CA ILE A 92 -2.22 -7.77 -6.32
C ILE A 92 -2.28 -6.25 -6.41
N ARG A 93 -1.98 -5.65 -7.56
CA ARG A 93 -2.05 -4.20 -7.76
C ARG A 93 -3.47 -3.66 -7.56
N LYS A 94 -4.48 -4.37 -8.03
CA LYS A 94 -5.89 -4.01 -7.76
C LYS A 94 -6.23 -4.05 -6.28
N ALA A 95 -5.74 -5.05 -5.55
CA ALA A 95 -5.98 -5.16 -4.11
C ALA A 95 -5.23 -4.10 -3.31
N MET A 96 -4.06 -3.63 -3.76
CA MET A 96 -3.30 -2.56 -3.09
C MET A 96 -4.09 -1.26 -2.99
N LYS A 97 -4.93 -0.95 -3.96
CA LYS A 97 -5.86 0.16 -3.88
C LYS A 97 -6.76 0.09 -2.62
N THR A 98 -7.13 -1.11 -2.22
CA THR A 98 -7.94 -1.30 -0.99
C THR A 98 -7.18 -0.91 0.27
N CYS A 99 -5.83 -1.03 0.29
CA CYS A 99 -5.03 -0.59 1.42
C CYS A 99 -5.13 0.91 1.65
N CYS A 100 -5.29 1.70 0.60
CA CYS A 100 -5.45 3.16 0.68
C CYS A 100 -6.73 3.58 1.40
N THR A 101 -7.71 2.68 1.55
CA THR A 101 -8.90 2.94 2.36
C THR A 101 -8.64 2.84 3.87
N TYR A 102 -7.44 2.38 4.26
CA TYR A 102 -7.01 2.21 5.64
C TYR A 102 -5.84 3.18 5.88
N ALA A 103 -5.99 4.13 6.78
CA ALA A 103 -4.91 5.04 7.14
C ALA A 103 -3.74 4.25 7.75
N ILE A 104 -2.59 4.25 7.12
CA ILE A 104 -1.36 3.64 7.60
C ILE A 104 -0.38 4.77 7.91
N GLY A 105 -0.32 5.20 9.17
CA GLY A 105 0.63 6.22 9.67
C GLY A 105 0.64 7.51 8.83
N SER A 106 0.62 8.65 9.46
CA SER A 106 0.61 9.91 8.72
C SER A 106 1.96 10.60 8.78
N LYS A 107 2.58 10.79 7.62
CA LYS A 107 3.46 11.94 7.42
C LYS A 107 2.56 13.09 7.04
N VAL A 108 2.56 14.13 7.84
CA VAL A 108 1.86 15.38 7.50
C VAL A 108 2.62 16.03 6.35
N ILE A 109 1.94 16.34 5.25
CA ILE A 109 2.45 17.20 4.19
C ILE A 109 1.87 18.60 4.39
N GLU A 110 2.66 19.62 4.18
CA GLU A 110 2.26 21.00 4.43
C GLU A 110 1.49 21.61 3.26
N GLU A 111 1.78 21.16 2.05
CA GLU A 111 1.19 21.68 0.81
C GLU A 111 0.82 20.53 -0.14
N THR A 112 -0.23 20.71 -0.92
CA THR A 112 -0.63 19.78 -1.96
C THR A 112 0.26 19.88 -3.20
N TYR A 113 0.51 18.76 -3.86
CA TYR A 113 1.27 18.70 -5.12
C TYR A 113 0.41 19.10 -6.33
N ASP A 114 -0.90 18.94 -6.21
CA ASP A 114 -1.85 19.35 -7.24
C ASP A 114 -3.17 19.81 -6.61
N TYR A 115 -3.69 20.94 -7.08
CA TYR A 115 -4.94 21.54 -6.58
C TYR A 115 -6.19 20.66 -6.76
N ARG A 116 -6.10 19.63 -7.62
CA ARG A 116 -7.17 18.63 -7.86
C ARG A 116 -7.25 17.55 -6.78
N MET A 117 -6.31 17.57 -5.85
CA MET A 117 -6.22 16.60 -4.75
C MET A 117 -6.31 17.32 -3.41
N ASN A 118 -6.69 16.60 -2.38
CA ASN A 118 -6.60 17.12 -1.03
C ASN A 118 -5.36 16.55 -0.32
N ILE A 119 -4.92 17.26 0.71
CA ILE A 119 -3.72 16.91 1.50
C ILE A 119 -3.81 15.48 2.06
N GLU A 120 -5.00 15.06 2.52
CA GLU A 120 -5.19 13.73 3.13
C GLU A 120 -5.02 12.60 2.10
N GLU A 121 -5.47 12.81 0.86
CA GLU A 121 -5.30 11.84 -0.23
C GLU A 121 -3.83 11.73 -0.64
N GLU A 122 -3.14 12.86 -0.83
CA GLU A 122 -1.73 12.90 -1.18
C GLU A 122 -0.87 12.26 -0.09
N GLU A 123 -1.11 12.63 1.18
CA GLU A 123 -0.45 12.05 2.34
C GLU A 123 -0.60 10.52 2.37
N LEU A 124 -1.81 10.02 2.14
CA LEU A 124 -2.10 8.60 2.13
C LEU A 124 -1.30 7.87 1.04
N TRP A 125 -1.20 8.44 -0.15
CA TRP A 125 -0.49 7.81 -1.27
C TRP A 125 1.02 7.90 -1.14
N ILE A 126 1.54 9.02 -0.64
CA ILE A 126 2.96 9.18 -0.33
C ILE A 126 3.40 8.18 0.74
N ASN A 127 2.59 8.00 1.79
CA ASN A 127 2.89 7.06 2.86
C ASN A 127 2.85 5.59 2.41
N ASN A 128 1.92 5.25 1.51
CA ASN A 128 1.78 3.87 1.04
C ASN A 128 2.76 3.52 -0.10
N PHE A 129 3.02 4.43 -1.02
CA PHE A 129 3.75 4.12 -2.25
C PHE A 129 5.07 4.86 -2.40
N GLY A 130 5.39 5.76 -1.48
CA GLY A 130 6.59 6.58 -1.49
C GLY A 130 6.44 7.86 -2.31
N LYS A 131 7.08 8.92 -1.81
CA LYS A 131 7.03 10.27 -2.38
C LYS A 131 7.47 10.30 -3.84
N ASP A 132 8.62 9.69 -4.16
CA ASP A 132 9.17 9.67 -5.52
C ASP A 132 8.22 9.01 -6.55
N ASN A 133 7.49 7.96 -6.14
CA ASN A 133 6.55 7.29 -7.03
C ASN A 133 5.31 8.16 -7.25
N PHE A 134 4.87 8.85 -6.20
CA PHE A 134 3.75 9.76 -6.27
C PHE A 134 4.07 10.99 -7.13
N GLU A 135 5.16 11.70 -6.86
CA GLU A 135 5.60 12.86 -7.65
C GLU A 135 5.78 12.50 -9.13
N LYS A 136 6.39 11.35 -9.40
CA LYS A 136 6.56 10.87 -10.78
C LYS A 136 5.24 10.57 -11.49
N SER A 137 4.24 10.09 -10.74
CA SER A 137 2.89 9.89 -11.28
C SER A 137 2.26 11.20 -11.72
N ILE A 138 2.37 12.24 -10.91
CA ILE A 138 1.85 13.58 -11.20
C ILE A 138 2.56 14.15 -12.43
N GLU A 139 3.90 14.10 -12.47
CA GLU A 139 4.67 14.55 -13.65
C GLU A 139 4.22 13.88 -14.95
N VAL A 140 4.01 12.56 -14.93
CA VAL A 140 3.58 11.80 -16.11
C VAL A 140 2.20 12.26 -16.58
N ILE A 141 1.26 12.47 -15.65
CA ILE A 141 -0.09 12.91 -16.00
C ILE A 141 -0.05 14.30 -16.64
N HIS A 142 0.67 15.24 -16.04
CA HIS A 142 0.85 16.59 -16.60
C HIS A 142 1.51 16.57 -17.97
N ALA A 143 2.55 15.76 -18.15
CA ALA A 143 3.20 15.63 -19.46
C ALA A 143 2.24 15.10 -20.54
N VAL A 144 1.30 14.22 -20.18
CA VAL A 144 0.26 13.74 -21.11
C VAL A 144 -0.75 14.84 -21.42
N GLU A 145 -1.23 15.57 -20.40
CA GLU A 145 -2.15 16.70 -20.56
C GLU A 145 -1.55 17.75 -21.50
N GLU A 146 -0.31 18.14 -21.27
CA GLU A 146 0.41 19.11 -22.09
C GLU A 146 0.61 18.61 -23.53
N LYS A 147 1.11 17.38 -23.69
CA LYS A 147 1.43 16.81 -25.01
C LYS A 147 0.20 16.67 -25.93
N PHE A 148 -0.95 16.34 -25.38
CA PHE A 148 -2.16 16.07 -26.14
C PHE A 148 -3.19 17.20 -26.06
N ASP A 149 -2.85 18.31 -25.40
CA ASP A 149 -3.74 19.47 -25.20
C ASP A 149 -5.10 19.04 -24.61
N VAL A 150 -5.05 18.22 -23.56
CA VAL A 150 -6.24 17.72 -22.85
C VAL A 150 -6.12 18.01 -21.36
N ALA A 151 -7.26 18.07 -20.67
CA ALA A 151 -7.31 18.15 -19.22
C ALA A 151 -8.17 17.02 -18.65
N TYR A 152 -7.65 16.28 -17.71
CA TYR A 152 -8.42 15.30 -16.97
C TYR A 152 -9.36 16.00 -15.97
N THR A 153 -10.53 15.40 -15.74
CA THR A 153 -11.34 15.80 -14.58
C THR A 153 -10.59 15.47 -13.29
N ASP A 154 -10.90 16.20 -12.21
CA ASP A 154 -10.28 15.94 -10.88
C ASP A 154 -10.41 14.47 -10.47
N TYR A 155 -11.56 13.86 -10.73
CA TYR A 155 -11.77 12.44 -10.46
C TYR A 155 -10.82 11.54 -11.27
N SER A 156 -10.72 11.76 -12.58
CA SER A 156 -9.83 10.96 -13.45
C SER A 156 -8.38 11.17 -13.10
N PHE A 157 -8.00 12.41 -12.79
CA PHE A 157 -6.65 12.75 -12.36
C PHE A 157 -6.25 11.96 -11.09
N ARG A 158 -7.07 12.03 -10.04
CA ARG A 158 -6.83 11.27 -8.79
C ARG A 158 -6.73 9.78 -9.02
N MET A 159 -7.63 9.21 -9.82
CA MET A 159 -7.62 7.78 -10.15
C MET A 159 -6.35 7.36 -10.89
N LEU A 160 -5.86 8.19 -11.81
CA LEU A 160 -4.62 7.95 -12.56
C LEU A 160 -3.41 8.08 -11.65
N ALA A 161 -3.35 9.10 -10.78
CA ALA A 161 -2.24 9.31 -9.85
C ALA A 161 -2.08 8.13 -8.89
N GLU A 162 -3.18 7.66 -8.29
CA GLU A 162 -3.19 6.45 -7.46
C GLU A 162 -2.72 5.22 -8.23
N TYR A 163 -3.29 5.00 -9.42
CA TYR A 163 -2.94 3.85 -10.25
C TYR A 163 -1.47 3.85 -10.64
N LEU A 164 -0.94 4.97 -11.15
CA LEU A 164 0.45 5.08 -11.56
C LEU A 164 1.41 4.95 -10.38
N SER A 165 1.07 5.49 -9.20
CA SER A 165 1.87 5.33 -7.98
C SER A 165 2.02 3.86 -7.60
N ILE A 166 0.93 3.08 -7.64
CA ILE A 166 0.96 1.63 -7.41
C ILE A 166 1.82 0.93 -8.48
N GLN A 167 1.66 1.29 -9.76
CA GLN A 167 2.42 0.69 -10.84
C GLN A 167 3.93 0.91 -10.67
N LEU A 168 4.34 2.14 -10.40
CA LEU A 168 5.74 2.51 -10.18
C LEU A 168 6.31 1.81 -8.93
N PHE A 169 5.59 1.83 -7.83
CA PHE A 169 5.98 1.17 -6.59
C PHE A 169 6.26 -0.32 -6.82
N ARG A 170 5.31 -1.04 -7.38
CA ARG A 170 5.44 -2.49 -7.62
C ARG A 170 6.55 -2.83 -8.62
N THR A 171 6.63 -2.06 -9.71
CA THR A 171 7.66 -2.29 -10.74
C THR A 171 9.07 -2.05 -10.20
N ARG A 172 9.27 -1.00 -9.40
CA ARG A 172 10.57 -0.72 -8.75
C ARG A 172 10.98 -1.79 -7.74
N MET A 173 10.01 -2.48 -7.16
CA MET A 173 10.25 -3.66 -6.31
C MET A 173 10.56 -4.94 -7.10
N GLY A 174 10.62 -4.88 -8.44
CA GLY A 174 10.87 -6.03 -9.29
C GLY A 174 9.62 -6.88 -9.61
N ASN A 175 8.43 -6.46 -9.17
CA ASN A 175 7.19 -7.17 -9.48
C ASN A 175 6.65 -6.70 -10.83
N VAL A 176 6.90 -7.45 -11.87
CA VAL A 176 6.47 -7.14 -13.24
C VAL A 176 5.28 -8.00 -13.63
N ILE A 177 4.33 -7.41 -14.35
CA ILE A 177 3.22 -8.18 -14.97
C ILE A 177 3.81 -8.92 -16.16
N THR A 178 3.87 -10.25 -16.07
CA THR A 178 4.44 -11.12 -17.12
C THR A 178 3.39 -11.81 -17.98
N GLU A 179 2.13 -11.71 -17.61
CA GLU A 179 1.03 -12.31 -18.36
C GLU A 179 0.60 -11.38 -19.49
N ASP A 180 0.35 -11.97 -20.67
CA ASP A 180 -0.30 -11.27 -21.78
C ASP A 180 -1.73 -10.94 -21.36
N ILE A 181 -1.93 -9.77 -20.79
CA ILE A 181 -3.26 -9.26 -20.52
C ILE A 181 -3.83 -8.82 -21.86
N TYR A 182 -4.55 -9.72 -22.51
CA TYR A 182 -5.38 -9.35 -23.65
C TYR A 182 -6.51 -8.43 -23.14
N ILE A 183 -6.43 -7.18 -23.54
CA ILE A 183 -7.48 -6.18 -23.34
C ILE A 183 -8.58 -6.41 -24.36
#